data_cef2d563a60a46bda3c00205c6ad4494
#
_entry.id   cef2d563a60a46bda3c00205c6ad4494
#
_cell.length_a   1.000
_cell.length_b   1.000
_cell.length_c   1.000
_cell.angle_alpha   90.00
_cell.angle_beta   90.00
_cell.angle_gamma   90.00
#
_symmetry.space_group_name_H-M   'P 1'
#
loop_
_entity.id
_entity.type
_entity.pdbx_description
1 polymer ?
#
loop_
_entity_poly.entity_id
_entity_poly.type
_entity_poly.pdbx_seq_one_letter_code
_entity_poly.pdbx_strand_id
1 'polypeptide(L)'
;MEAALDLIAERGEEAVTLRELTDAADANVAAVSYHFGALKSLCDAAIGQALERYLDAQQAAVSALAPESTLEELAAVFAQPMISALTEGGRDRAVIRIVARAGIDPPGQWDRFDARFDQIRADVLQILKANLPGVRDSELIVRTRCAAGMLNWLALARVGDELGDKSEKQAARLVVPIVAGAFRGTSSA
;
A
#
# COMPACT_ATOMS: atom_id res chain seq x y z
N MET A 1 -15.55 -4.76 11.60
CA MET A 1 -14.60 -4.46 10.49
C MET A 1 -13.22 -4.08 11.02
N GLU A 2 -13.13 -3.08 11.89
CA GLU A 2 -11.84 -2.59 12.43
C GLU A 2 -11.06 -3.66 13.19
N ALA A 3 -11.70 -4.37 14.14
CA ALA A 3 -11.07 -5.48 14.84
C ALA A 3 -10.60 -6.61 13.92
N ALA A 4 -11.29 -6.81 12.77
CA ALA A 4 -10.87 -7.78 11.77
C ALA A 4 -9.56 -7.34 11.10
N LEU A 5 -9.45 -6.06 10.74
CA LEU A 5 -8.22 -5.53 10.14
C LEU A 5 -7.02 -5.63 11.09
N ASP A 6 -7.22 -5.30 12.37
CA ASP A 6 -6.15 -5.36 13.38
C ASP A 6 -5.65 -6.81 13.55
N LEU A 7 -6.56 -7.79 13.69
CA LEU A 7 -6.20 -9.20 13.82
C LEU A 7 -5.55 -9.77 12.54
N ILE A 8 -6.09 -9.43 11.37
CA ILE A 8 -5.53 -9.88 10.08
C ILE A 8 -4.12 -9.31 9.88
N ALA A 9 -3.90 -8.05 10.26
CA ALA A 9 -2.59 -7.43 10.12
C ALA A 9 -1.53 -8.03 11.04
N GLU A 10 -1.92 -8.40 12.26
CA GLU A 10 -1.02 -9.03 13.23
C GLU A 10 -0.63 -10.46 12.84
N ARG A 11 -1.62 -11.26 12.40
CA ARG A 11 -1.48 -12.72 12.29
C ARG A 11 -1.66 -13.28 10.90
N GLY A 12 -2.20 -12.49 9.96
CA GLY A 12 -2.65 -12.95 8.65
C GLY A 12 -4.09 -13.51 8.70
N GLU A 13 -4.74 -13.50 7.54
CA GLU A 13 -6.16 -13.89 7.40
C GLU A 13 -6.42 -15.34 7.87
N GLU A 14 -5.53 -16.27 7.53
CA GLU A 14 -5.70 -17.70 7.83
C GLU A 14 -5.59 -18.04 9.33
N ALA A 15 -4.94 -17.18 10.12
CA ALA A 15 -4.75 -17.39 11.56
C ALA A 15 -5.86 -16.75 12.42
N VAL A 16 -6.81 -16.03 11.82
CA VAL A 16 -7.92 -15.36 12.54
C VAL A 16 -9.12 -16.29 12.64
N THR A 17 -9.67 -16.43 13.85
CA THR A 17 -10.90 -17.18 14.07
C THR A 17 -12.10 -16.25 14.27
N LEU A 18 -13.31 -16.75 13.94
CA LEU A 18 -14.56 -16.00 14.13
C LEU A 18 -14.76 -15.59 15.59
N ARG A 19 -14.37 -16.45 16.54
CA ARG A 19 -14.52 -16.20 17.98
C ARG A 19 -13.60 -15.05 18.42
N GLU A 20 -12.31 -15.09 18.07
CA GLU A 20 -11.37 -14.01 18.40
C GLU A 20 -11.85 -12.69 17.83
N LEU A 21 -12.38 -12.71 16.61
CA LEU A 21 -12.89 -11.51 15.96
C LEU A 21 -14.13 -10.95 16.64
N THR A 22 -15.07 -11.81 17.03
CA THR A 22 -16.28 -11.38 17.75
C THR A 22 -15.96 -10.92 19.16
N ASP A 23 -15.04 -11.59 19.86
CA ASP A 23 -14.56 -11.18 21.19
C ASP A 23 -13.87 -9.80 21.11
N ALA A 24 -13.00 -9.58 20.11
CA ALA A 24 -12.32 -8.29 19.92
C ALA A 24 -13.25 -7.15 19.48
N ALA A 25 -14.35 -7.47 18.80
CA ALA A 25 -15.33 -6.50 18.31
C ALA A 25 -16.50 -6.27 19.28
N ASP A 26 -16.55 -6.96 20.42
CA ASP A 26 -17.71 -7.04 21.32
C ASP A 26 -19.01 -7.33 20.52
N ALA A 27 -18.94 -8.29 19.62
CA ALA A 27 -20.02 -8.62 18.68
C ALA A 27 -20.52 -10.05 18.85
N ASN A 28 -21.78 -10.27 18.47
CA ASN A 28 -22.38 -11.59 18.52
C ASN A 28 -22.04 -12.40 17.25
N VAL A 29 -21.58 -13.64 17.41
CA VAL A 29 -21.30 -14.60 16.34
C VAL A 29 -22.50 -14.74 15.39
N ALA A 30 -23.73 -14.76 15.92
CA ALA A 30 -24.94 -14.85 15.10
C ALA A 30 -25.14 -13.63 14.20
N ALA A 31 -24.81 -12.42 14.68
CA ALA A 31 -24.86 -11.20 13.89
C ALA A 31 -23.84 -11.22 12.75
N VAL A 32 -22.59 -11.65 13.03
CA VAL A 32 -21.56 -11.78 11.99
C VAL A 32 -21.97 -12.80 10.93
N SER A 33 -22.47 -13.96 11.35
CA SER A 33 -22.96 -15.00 10.44
C SER A 33 -24.15 -14.53 9.59
N TYR A 34 -25.04 -13.73 10.16
CA TYR A 34 -26.18 -13.16 9.46
C TYR A 34 -25.75 -12.14 8.39
N HIS A 35 -24.81 -11.25 8.72
CA HIS A 35 -24.41 -10.15 7.81
C HIS A 35 -23.38 -10.58 6.76
N PHE A 36 -22.47 -11.46 7.11
CA PHE A 36 -21.32 -11.85 6.26
C PHE A 36 -21.34 -13.29 5.81
N GLY A 37 -22.18 -14.15 6.43
CA GLY A 37 -22.26 -15.57 6.13
C GLY A 37 -21.06 -16.36 6.65
N ALA A 38 -19.86 -16.02 6.23
CA ALA A 38 -18.62 -16.70 6.63
C ALA A 38 -17.56 -15.71 7.12
N LEU A 39 -16.64 -16.20 7.97
CA LEU A 39 -15.47 -15.43 8.43
C LEU A 39 -14.68 -14.87 7.25
N LYS A 40 -14.45 -15.70 6.23
CA LYS A 40 -13.72 -15.28 5.01
C LYS A 40 -14.37 -14.05 4.35
N SER A 41 -15.68 -14.04 4.19
CA SER A 41 -16.38 -12.90 3.57
C SER A 41 -16.24 -11.61 4.38
N LEU A 42 -16.21 -11.72 5.73
CA LEU A 42 -15.93 -10.57 6.59
C LEU A 42 -14.49 -10.08 6.43
N CYS A 43 -13.51 -10.99 6.42
CA CYS A 43 -12.10 -10.64 6.17
C CYS A 43 -11.93 -9.98 4.80
N ASP A 44 -12.51 -10.57 3.75
CA ASP A 44 -12.48 -10.03 2.40
C ASP A 44 -13.10 -8.61 2.32
N ALA A 45 -14.21 -8.39 3.01
CA ALA A 45 -14.84 -7.07 3.07
C ALA A 45 -13.98 -6.05 3.83
N ALA A 46 -13.34 -6.46 4.93
CA ALA A 46 -12.44 -5.62 5.72
C ALA A 46 -11.20 -5.21 4.90
N ILE A 47 -10.54 -6.18 4.28
CA ILE A 47 -9.37 -5.96 3.41
C ILE A 47 -9.76 -5.08 2.22
N GLY A 48 -10.88 -5.36 1.56
CA GLY A 48 -11.37 -4.57 0.44
C GLY A 48 -11.60 -3.11 0.81
N GLN A 49 -12.23 -2.83 1.95
CA GLN A 49 -12.44 -1.46 2.43
C GLN A 49 -11.13 -0.74 2.74
N ALA A 50 -10.16 -1.43 3.33
CA ALA A 50 -8.84 -0.86 3.60
C ALA A 50 -8.11 -0.50 2.30
N LEU A 51 -8.16 -1.39 1.31
CA LEU A 51 -7.55 -1.18 0.01
C LEU A 51 -8.21 -0.03 -0.77
N GLU A 52 -9.54 0.07 -0.74
CA GLU A 52 -10.25 1.19 -1.36
C GLU A 52 -9.77 2.54 -0.82
N ARG A 53 -9.70 2.69 0.51
CA ARG A 53 -9.19 3.92 1.15
C ARG A 53 -7.75 4.23 0.74
N TYR A 54 -6.89 3.21 0.70
CA TYR A 54 -5.50 3.37 0.27
C TYR A 54 -5.42 3.85 -1.17
N LEU A 55 -6.17 3.20 -2.08
CA LEU A 55 -6.17 3.56 -3.51
C LEU A 55 -6.77 4.94 -3.75
N ASP A 56 -7.82 5.34 -3.01
CA ASP A 56 -8.39 6.70 -3.08
C ASP A 56 -7.35 7.74 -2.70
N ALA A 57 -6.67 7.56 -1.58
CA ALA A 57 -5.63 8.48 -1.11
C ALA A 57 -4.45 8.54 -2.09
N GLN A 58 -3.98 7.40 -2.57
CA GLN A 58 -2.86 7.31 -3.50
C GLN A 58 -3.21 7.96 -4.85
N GLN A 59 -4.41 7.67 -5.40
CA GLN A 59 -4.88 8.26 -6.65
C GLN A 59 -4.98 9.79 -6.53
N ALA A 60 -5.62 10.29 -5.46
CA ALA A 60 -5.77 11.72 -5.22
C ALA A 60 -4.41 12.42 -5.13
N ALA A 61 -3.45 11.81 -4.42
CA ALA A 61 -2.12 12.37 -4.24
C ALA A 61 -1.31 12.41 -5.55
N VAL A 62 -1.34 11.33 -6.34
CA VAL A 62 -0.63 11.29 -7.63
C VAL A 62 -1.27 12.23 -8.65
N SER A 63 -2.60 12.25 -8.74
CA SER A 63 -3.31 13.13 -9.68
C SER A 63 -3.21 14.62 -9.34
N ALA A 64 -2.80 14.97 -8.11
CA ALA A 64 -2.52 16.36 -7.72
C ALA A 64 -1.15 16.85 -8.21
N LEU A 65 -0.27 15.96 -8.66
CA LEU A 65 1.01 16.33 -9.22
C LEU A 65 0.86 16.84 -10.66
N ALA A 66 1.63 17.88 -11.00
CA ALA A 66 1.74 18.34 -12.38
C ALA A 66 2.62 17.36 -13.20
N PRO A 67 2.43 17.27 -14.53
CA PRO A 67 3.30 16.46 -15.38
C PRO A 67 4.78 16.81 -15.27
N GLU A 68 5.08 18.07 -14.93
CA GLU A 68 6.44 18.62 -14.76
C GLU A 68 7.01 18.40 -13.36
N SER A 69 6.25 17.80 -12.44
CA SER A 69 6.74 17.48 -11.11
C SER A 69 8.00 16.62 -11.17
N THR A 70 8.94 16.89 -10.28
CA THR A 70 10.22 16.18 -10.21
C THR A 70 10.07 14.72 -9.79
N LEU A 71 11.09 13.90 -10.06
CA LEU A 71 11.11 12.51 -9.58
C LEU A 71 11.10 12.43 -8.06
N GLU A 72 11.68 13.41 -7.36
CA GLU A 72 11.67 13.53 -5.92
C GLU A 72 10.27 13.83 -5.36
N GLU A 73 9.51 14.72 -6.01
CA GLU A 73 8.12 15.00 -5.65
C GLU A 73 7.23 13.80 -5.90
N LEU A 74 7.38 13.13 -7.06
CA LEU A 74 6.67 11.88 -7.34
C LEU A 74 7.01 10.80 -6.31
N ALA A 75 8.29 10.63 -5.97
CA ALA A 75 8.73 9.64 -4.99
C ALA A 75 8.19 9.95 -3.60
N ALA A 76 8.14 11.23 -3.21
CA ALA A 76 7.57 11.64 -1.94
C ALA A 76 6.08 11.28 -1.85
N VAL A 77 5.29 11.65 -2.86
CA VAL A 77 3.86 11.33 -2.93
C VAL A 77 3.62 9.82 -3.00
N PHE A 78 4.43 9.11 -3.78
CA PHE A 78 4.31 7.66 -3.95
C PHE A 78 4.62 6.88 -2.66
N ALA A 79 5.58 7.34 -1.87
CA ALA A 79 5.99 6.71 -0.61
C ALA A 79 5.18 7.18 0.61
N GLN A 80 4.49 8.33 0.52
CA GLN A 80 3.83 8.99 1.64
C GLN A 80 2.88 8.09 2.44
N PRO A 81 1.93 7.34 1.82
CA PRO A 81 1.00 6.51 2.59
C PRO A 81 1.71 5.44 3.42
N MET A 82 2.79 4.90 2.87
CA MET A 82 3.63 3.91 3.55
C MET A 82 4.37 4.54 4.73
N ILE A 83 4.98 5.70 4.52
CA ILE A 83 5.76 6.41 5.53
C ILE A 83 4.86 6.81 6.70
N SER A 84 3.70 7.44 6.43
CA SER A 84 2.74 7.83 7.47
C SER A 84 2.27 6.62 8.27
N ALA A 85 1.84 5.56 7.60
CA ALA A 85 1.35 4.36 8.27
C ALA A 85 2.41 3.69 9.16
N LEU A 86 3.68 3.67 8.75
CA LEU A 86 4.77 3.08 9.52
C LEU A 86 5.18 3.95 10.72
N THR A 87 5.11 5.27 10.59
CA THR A 87 5.48 6.20 11.67
C THR A 87 4.35 6.48 12.66
N GLU A 88 3.11 6.51 12.20
CA GLU A 88 1.93 6.69 13.06
C GLU A 88 1.58 5.40 13.82
N GLY A 89 1.88 4.24 13.25
CA GLY A 89 1.63 2.95 13.86
C GLY A 89 0.14 2.56 13.88
N GLY A 90 -0.22 1.69 14.85
CA GLY A 90 -1.61 1.31 15.08
C GLY A 90 -2.31 0.72 13.85
N ARG A 91 -3.55 1.15 13.61
CA ARG A 91 -4.40 0.65 12.53
C ARG A 91 -3.84 0.95 11.14
N ASP A 92 -3.25 2.13 10.91
CA ASP A 92 -2.75 2.49 9.59
C ASP A 92 -1.57 1.60 9.19
N ARG A 93 -0.71 1.26 10.15
CA ARG A 93 0.33 0.25 9.96
C ARG A 93 -0.26 -1.13 9.64
N ALA A 94 -1.35 -1.50 10.29
CA ALA A 94 -2.06 -2.74 10.02
C ALA A 94 -2.56 -2.78 8.57
N VAL A 95 -3.23 -1.72 8.14
CA VAL A 95 -3.77 -1.57 6.77
C VAL A 95 -2.65 -1.63 5.73
N ILE A 96 -1.57 -0.87 5.91
CA ILE A 96 -0.48 -0.85 4.93
C ILE A 96 0.22 -2.21 4.80
N ARG A 97 0.31 -2.99 5.88
CA ARG A 97 0.84 -4.36 5.82
C ARG A 97 -0.05 -5.30 5.01
N ILE A 98 -1.36 -5.15 5.12
CA ILE A 98 -2.33 -5.90 4.31
C ILE A 98 -2.15 -5.52 2.83
N VAL A 99 -2.12 -4.24 2.52
CA VAL A 99 -1.90 -3.72 1.16
C VAL A 99 -0.58 -4.22 0.59
N ALA A 100 0.50 -4.14 1.37
CA ALA A 100 1.82 -4.58 0.95
C ALA A 100 1.89 -6.09 0.67
N ARG A 101 1.26 -6.91 1.51
CA ARG A 101 1.18 -8.36 1.31
C ARG A 101 0.46 -8.70 0.02
N ALA A 102 -0.66 -8.04 -0.22
CA ALA A 102 -1.43 -8.25 -1.41
C ALA A 102 -0.77 -7.72 -2.68
N GLY A 103 0.09 -6.71 -2.58
CA GLY A 103 0.93 -6.26 -3.69
C GLY A 103 2.00 -7.27 -4.11
N ILE A 104 2.31 -8.26 -3.25
CA ILE A 104 3.25 -9.35 -3.54
C ILE A 104 2.51 -10.61 -4.00
N ASP A 105 1.44 -10.97 -3.32
CA ASP A 105 0.62 -12.16 -3.59
C ASP A 105 -0.86 -11.76 -3.55
N PRO A 106 -1.39 -11.26 -4.69
CA PRO A 106 -2.75 -10.75 -4.73
C PRO A 106 -3.76 -11.90 -4.59
N PRO A 107 -4.70 -11.83 -3.62
CA PRO A 107 -5.82 -12.75 -3.56
C PRO A 107 -6.67 -12.63 -4.82
N GLY A 108 -7.18 -13.74 -5.39
CA GLY A 108 -7.93 -13.75 -6.66
C GLY A 108 -9.19 -12.87 -6.73
N GLN A 109 -9.68 -12.39 -5.59
CA GLN A 109 -10.80 -11.43 -5.52
C GLN A 109 -10.37 -9.96 -5.75
N TRP A 110 -9.09 -9.72 -5.98
CA TRP A 110 -8.52 -8.38 -6.16
C TRP A 110 -8.59 -7.87 -7.59
N ASP A 111 -8.99 -8.71 -8.55
CA ASP A 111 -9.21 -8.35 -9.95
C ASP A 111 -10.09 -7.09 -10.10
N ARG A 112 -11.01 -6.88 -9.14
CA ARG A 112 -11.87 -5.69 -9.10
C ARG A 112 -11.09 -4.37 -8.90
N PHE A 113 -9.85 -4.43 -8.40
CA PHE A 113 -9.00 -3.26 -8.17
C PHE A 113 -7.98 -3.02 -9.28
N ASP A 114 -7.85 -3.96 -10.24
CA ASP A 114 -6.84 -3.88 -11.31
C ASP A 114 -6.95 -2.58 -12.10
N ALA A 115 -8.16 -2.18 -12.47
CA ALA A 115 -8.40 -0.94 -13.21
C ALA A 115 -7.92 0.30 -12.43
N ARG A 116 -8.03 0.30 -11.11
CA ARG A 116 -7.57 1.41 -10.25
C ARG A 116 -6.05 1.43 -10.13
N PHE A 117 -5.42 0.27 -9.95
CA PHE A 117 -3.96 0.17 -9.99
C PHE A 117 -3.41 0.61 -11.34
N ASP A 118 -4.08 0.25 -12.44
CA ASP A 118 -3.68 0.66 -13.79
C ASP A 118 -3.81 2.16 -13.99
N GLN A 119 -4.85 2.81 -13.44
CA GLN A 119 -5.00 4.24 -13.52
C GLN A 119 -3.89 4.98 -12.77
N ILE A 120 -3.60 4.58 -11.51
CA ILE A 120 -2.50 5.17 -10.72
C ILE A 120 -1.16 4.97 -11.47
N ARG A 121 -0.95 3.79 -12.04
CA ARG A 121 0.24 3.49 -12.83
C ARG A 121 0.35 4.37 -14.06
N ALA A 122 -0.76 4.63 -14.77
CA ALA A 122 -0.78 5.49 -15.93
C ALA A 122 -0.40 6.93 -15.57
N ASP A 123 -0.93 7.47 -14.47
CA ASP A 123 -0.60 8.82 -13.98
C ASP A 123 0.88 8.93 -13.59
N VAL A 124 1.42 7.93 -12.86
CA VAL A 124 2.85 7.85 -12.54
C VAL A 124 3.70 7.81 -13.81
N LEU A 125 3.31 7.02 -14.81
CA LEU A 125 4.05 6.92 -16.08
C LEU A 125 4.07 8.23 -16.86
N GLN A 126 3.03 9.06 -16.81
CA GLN A 126 3.03 10.38 -17.45
C GLN A 126 4.14 11.27 -16.87
N ILE A 127 4.26 11.35 -15.54
CA ILE A 127 5.30 12.13 -14.87
C ILE A 127 6.70 11.56 -15.18
N LEU A 128 6.85 10.22 -15.15
CA LEU A 128 8.12 9.57 -15.46
C LEU A 128 8.57 9.86 -16.91
N LYS A 129 7.64 9.84 -17.87
CA LYS A 129 7.95 10.16 -19.28
C LYS A 129 8.42 11.60 -19.45
N ALA A 130 7.80 12.54 -18.76
CA ALA A 130 8.22 13.95 -18.81
C ALA A 130 9.63 14.14 -18.25
N ASN A 131 10.00 13.42 -17.20
CA ASN A 131 11.31 13.52 -16.55
C ASN A 131 12.40 12.67 -17.20
N LEU A 132 12.04 11.62 -17.92
CA LEU A 132 12.95 10.62 -18.48
C LEU A 132 12.69 10.41 -19.98
N PRO A 133 12.82 11.46 -20.79
CA PRO A 133 12.60 11.38 -22.22
C PRO A 133 13.60 10.38 -22.84
N GLY A 134 13.09 9.46 -23.64
CA GLY A 134 13.91 8.43 -24.31
C GLY A 134 13.98 7.08 -23.57
N VAL A 135 13.48 6.98 -22.33
CA VAL A 135 13.32 5.69 -21.65
C VAL A 135 12.03 5.02 -22.13
N ARG A 136 12.12 3.74 -22.50
CA ARG A 136 10.97 2.97 -23.02
C ARG A 136 9.92 2.75 -21.92
N ASP A 137 8.64 2.75 -22.30
CA ASP A 137 7.50 2.51 -21.40
C ASP A 137 7.64 1.22 -20.60
N SER A 138 8.09 0.13 -21.25
CA SER A 138 8.31 -1.15 -20.57
C SER A 138 9.33 -1.06 -19.44
N GLU A 139 10.35 -0.25 -19.60
CA GLU A 139 11.36 -0.01 -18.58
C GLU A 139 10.83 0.86 -17.44
N LEU A 140 10.08 1.92 -17.76
CA LEU A 140 9.43 2.77 -16.76
C LEU A 140 8.44 1.96 -15.90
N ILE A 141 7.69 1.02 -16.50
CA ILE A 141 6.82 0.10 -15.79
C ILE A 141 7.60 -0.77 -14.81
N VAL A 142 8.74 -1.32 -15.24
CA VAL A 142 9.61 -2.14 -14.36
C VAL A 142 10.13 -1.30 -13.19
N ARG A 143 10.63 -0.08 -13.45
CA ARG A 143 11.11 0.84 -12.42
C ARG A 143 10.03 1.17 -11.39
N THR A 144 8.79 1.44 -11.84
CA THR A 144 7.64 1.69 -10.97
C THR A 144 7.32 0.46 -10.10
N ARG A 145 7.34 -0.74 -10.69
CA ARG A 145 7.12 -1.99 -9.94
C ARG A 145 8.22 -2.26 -8.92
N CYS A 146 9.48 -1.97 -9.26
CA CYS A 146 10.59 -2.08 -8.31
C CYS A 146 10.41 -1.11 -7.13
N ALA A 147 10.04 0.15 -7.40
CA ALA A 147 9.75 1.14 -6.36
C ALA A 147 8.61 0.67 -5.43
N ALA A 148 7.50 0.19 -6.00
CA ALA A 148 6.39 -0.37 -5.22
C ALA A 148 6.82 -1.60 -4.41
N GLY A 149 7.58 -2.52 -5.03
CA GLY A 149 8.08 -3.72 -4.36
C GLY A 149 8.98 -3.41 -3.16
N MET A 150 9.85 -2.40 -3.27
CA MET A 150 10.67 -1.93 -2.14
C MET A 150 9.81 -1.39 -1.00
N LEU A 151 8.79 -0.58 -1.29
CA LEU A 151 7.86 -0.06 -0.29
C LEU A 151 7.08 -1.20 0.39
N ASN A 152 6.55 -2.16 -0.40
CA ASN A 152 5.87 -3.33 0.14
C ASN A 152 6.78 -4.14 1.07
N TRP A 153 8.04 -4.34 0.67
CA TRP A 153 9.03 -5.03 1.50
C TRP A 153 9.30 -4.28 2.81
N LEU A 154 9.45 -2.94 2.76
CA LEU A 154 9.61 -2.12 3.96
C LEU A 154 8.44 -2.27 4.94
N ALA A 155 7.19 -2.34 4.44
CA ALA A 155 6.02 -2.53 5.30
C ALA A 155 6.00 -3.89 5.99
N LEU A 156 6.49 -4.93 5.34
CA LEU A 156 6.42 -6.31 5.82
C LEU A 156 7.64 -6.73 6.63
N ALA A 157 8.81 -6.15 6.36
CA ALA A 157 10.06 -6.48 7.03
C ALA A 157 10.19 -5.80 8.40
N ARG A 158 11.05 -6.36 9.26
CA ARG A 158 11.38 -5.76 10.57
C ARG A 158 11.97 -4.35 10.46
N VAL A 159 12.56 -4.00 9.31
CA VAL A 159 13.04 -2.64 9.01
C VAL A 159 11.91 -1.60 9.11
N GLY A 160 10.65 -1.98 8.84
CA GLY A 160 9.50 -1.12 9.10
C GLY A 160 9.35 -0.74 10.58
N ASP A 161 9.82 -1.58 11.51
CA ASP A 161 9.81 -1.28 12.94
C ASP A 161 10.83 -0.17 13.28
N GLU A 162 11.98 -0.16 12.62
CA GLU A 162 13.02 0.89 12.79
C GLU A 162 12.54 2.26 12.26
N LEU A 163 11.63 2.28 11.27
CA LEU A 163 11.00 3.52 10.80
C LEU A 163 9.94 4.02 11.79
N GLY A 164 9.27 3.13 12.52
CA GLY A 164 8.26 3.48 13.52
C GLY A 164 8.78 4.33 14.69
N ASP A 165 10.08 4.25 14.97
CA ASP A 165 10.74 5.08 15.99
C ASP A 165 11.13 6.48 15.49
N LYS A 166 10.86 6.79 14.22
CA LYS A 166 11.22 8.06 13.58
C LYS A 166 10.01 8.95 13.38
N SER A 167 10.25 10.26 13.36
CA SER A 167 9.23 11.15 12.83
C SER A 167 9.04 10.93 11.33
N GLU A 168 7.85 11.21 10.83
CA GLU A 168 7.52 11.11 9.40
C GLU A 168 8.55 11.81 8.50
N LYS A 169 9.00 13.01 8.91
CA LYS A 169 10.05 13.77 8.20
C LYS A 169 11.40 13.05 8.17
N GLN A 170 11.76 12.34 9.25
CA GLN A 170 13.01 11.57 9.29
C GLN A 170 12.89 10.32 8.41
N ALA A 171 11.75 9.61 8.45
CA ALA A 171 11.48 8.47 7.60
C ALA A 171 11.47 8.86 6.11
N ALA A 172 10.82 9.99 5.76
CA ALA A 172 10.80 10.50 4.40
C ALA A 172 12.21 10.82 3.86
N ARG A 173 13.09 11.41 4.68
CA ARG A 173 14.48 11.68 4.29
C ARG A 173 15.27 10.42 3.94
N LEU A 174 14.92 9.28 4.50
CA LEU A 174 15.55 7.99 4.21
C LEU A 174 14.93 7.32 3.00
N VAL A 175 13.61 7.27 2.91
CA VAL A 175 12.87 6.47 1.93
C VAL A 175 12.75 7.16 0.57
N VAL A 176 12.42 8.46 0.56
CA VAL A 176 12.14 9.19 -0.68
C VAL A 176 13.31 9.18 -1.68
N PRO A 177 14.58 9.40 -1.27
CA PRO A 177 15.70 9.34 -2.21
C PRO A 177 15.91 7.97 -2.83
N ILE A 178 15.60 6.89 -2.10
CA ILE A 178 15.70 5.52 -2.60
C ILE A 178 14.64 5.26 -3.66
N VAL A 179 13.40 5.68 -3.40
CA VAL A 179 12.29 5.56 -4.36
C VAL A 179 12.55 6.41 -5.61
N ALA A 180 13.03 7.65 -5.45
CA ALA A 180 13.43 8.50 -6.58
C ALA A 180 14.55 7.88 -7.39
N GLY A 181 15.52 7.25 -6.72
CA GLY A 181 16.59 6.48 -7.36
C GLY A 181 16.07 5.30 -8.19
N ALA A 182 15.06 4.59 -7.66
CA ALA A 182 14.43 3.50 -8.41
C ALA A 182 13.71 3.99 -9.67
N PHE A 183 13.03 5.13 -9.60
CA PHE A 183 12.41 5.75 -10.78
C PHE A 183 13.45 6.20 -11.80
N ARG A 184 14.54 6.84 -11.32
CA ARG A 184 15.63 7.32 -12.19
C ARG A 184 16.33 6.16 -12.90
N GLY A 185 16.52 5.04 -12.23
CA GLY A 185 17.34 3.92 -12.71
C GLY A 185 18.80 4.29 -12.83
N THR A 186 19.61 3.35 -13.24
CA THR A 186 21.01 3.59 -13.63
C THR A 186 21.02 4.03 -15.10
N SER A 187 21.61 5.21 -15.39
CA SER A 187 21.95 5.53 -16.77
C SER A 187 22.89 4.45 -17.27
N SER A 188 22.45 3.63 -18.23
CA SER A 188 23.40 2.81 -18.99
C SER A 188 24.27 3.81 -19.77
N ALA A 189 25.54 3.87 -19.39
CA ALA A 189 26.56 4.59 -20.15
C ALA A 189 26.75 3.95 -21.51
#